data_76033f6f9e6192810bdb6cf9923959e7
#
_entry.id   76033f6f9e6192810bdb6cf9923959e7
#
_cell.length_a   1.000
_cell.length_b   1.000
_cell.length_c   1.000
_cell.angle_alpha   90.00
_cell.angle_beta   90.00
_cell.angle_gamma   90.00
#
_symmetry.space_group_name_H-M   'P 1'
#
loop_
_entity.id
_entity.type
_entity.pdbx_description
1 polymer ?
#
loop_
_entity_poly.entity_id
_entity_poly.type
_entity_poly.pdbx_seq_one_letter_code
_entity_poly.pdbx_strand_id
1 'polypeptide(L)'
;MKVMFVTNEYPPYIYGGAGVHVEYLSKELAKLMEVEVRSFHDQHYEKGNLVVNGKTPDASLFKGCPQELTSPLKAFYDGLFFSGEGVTADVVHCHTWYAHFAGILAKMLYGIPLVVTVHSLEPLRPWKREQLGRGYDVSSWVEKTALEMADSVIAVSQSTKDDVLRLFPKIDPAKVSIIYNGIDVNQYKETNDAEVLNKYGIRADKPYVLFVGRM
;
A
#
# COMPACT_ATOMS: atom_id res chain seq x y z
N MET A 1 8.22 -4.40 20.34
CA MET A 1 7.18 -3.74 19.53
C MET A 1 6.98 -4.55 18.27
N LYS A 2 5.73 -4.83 17.95
CA LYS A 2 5.34 -5.55 16.73
C LYS A 2 4.45 -4.65 15.87
N VAL A 3 4.79 -4.45 14.61
CA VAL A 3 3.95 -3.74 13.64
C VAL A 3 3.31 -4.72 12.67
N MET A 4 2.02 -4.54 12.40
CA MET A 4 1.29 -5.27 11.36
C MET A 4 1.07 -4.36 10.16
N PHE A 5 1.75 -4.65 9.05
CA PHE A 5 1.44 -4.05 7.77
C PHE A 5 0.25 -4.73 7.13
N VAL A 6 -0.65 -3.95 6.56
CA VAL A 6 -1.70 -4.46 5.67
C VAL A 6 -1.54 -3.79 4.30
N THR A 7 -1.46 -4.59 3.26
CA THR A 7 -1.23 -4.14 1.89
C THR A 7 -1.88 -5.07 0.87
N ASN A 8 -2.27 -4.53 -0.28
CA ASN A 8 -2.76 -5.35 -1.38
C ASN A 8 -1.64 -5.92 -2.28
N GLU A 9 -0.44 -5.38 -2.15
CA GLU A 9 0.72 -5.76 -2.97
C GLU A 9 1.90 -6.13 -2.07
N TYR A 10 2.46 -7.31 -2.30
CA TYR A 10 3.71 -7.75 -1.68
C TYR A 10 4.38 -8.81 -2.58
N PRO A 11 5.72 -8.95 -2.60
CA PRO A 11 6.37 -9.94 -3.45
C PRO A 11 5.82 -11.37 -3.27
N PRO A 12 5.66 -12.14 -4.36
CA PRO A 12 6.02 -11.81 -5.74
C PRO A 12 4.96 -10.98 -6.49
N TYR A 13 3.84 -10.62 -5.87
CA TYR A 13 2.68 -9.97 -6.49
C TYR A 13 2.75 -8.44 -6.32
N ILE A 14 3.75 -7.82 -6.95
CA ILE A 14 3.91 -6.37 -6.99
C ILE A 14 3.39 -5.83 -8.32
N TYR A 15 2.52 -4.83 -8.23
CA TYR A 15 1.92 -4.17 -9.37
C TYR A 15 2.42 -2.73 -9.53
N GLY A 16 2.82 -2.08 -8.44
CA GLY A 16 3.21 -0.67 -8.44
C GLY A 16 4.17 -0.26 -7.34
N GLY A 17 4.45 1.03 -7.28
CA GLY A 17 5.41 1.59 -6.32
C GLY A 17 5.04 1.39 -4.86
N ALA A 18 3.75 1.27 -4.53
CA ALA A 18 3.31 1.01 -3.16
C ALA A 18 3.80 -0.36 -2.66
N GLY A 19 3.68 -1.41 -3.49
CA GLY A 19 4.18 -2.75 -3.15
C GLY A 19 5.69 -2.78 -2.95
N VAL A 20 6.45 -2.10 -3.84
CA VAL A 20 7.91 -1.94 -3.69
C VAL A 20 8.24 -1.23 -2.39
N HIS A 21 7.53 -0.13 -2.08
CA HIS A 21 7.74 0.61 -0.83
C HIS A 21 7.53 -0.28 0.40
N VAL A 22 6.42 -1.03 0.46
CA VAL A 22 6.13 -1.90 1.62
C VAL A 22 7.16 -3.02 1.75
N GLU A 23 7.62 -3.59 0.63
CA GLU A 23 8.68 -4.61 0.63
C GLU A 23 9.94 -4.10 1.31
N TYR A 24 10.46 -2.94 0.86
CA TYR A 24 11.69 -2.39 1.44
C TYR A 24 11.50 -1.92 2.87
N LEU A 25 10.40 -1.21 3.14
CA LEU A 25 10.09 -0.72 4.49
C LEU A 25 9.98 -1.86 5.51
N SER A 26 9.25 -2.93 5.17
CA SER A 26 9.09 -4.08 6.07
C SER A 26 10.41 -4.79 6.35
N LYS A 27 11.28 -4.93 5.34
CA LYS A 27 12.62 -5.51 5.50
C LYS A 27 13.53 -4.64 6.39
N GLU A 28 13.49 -3.33 6.23
CA GLU A 28 14.29 -2.41 7.05
C GLU A 28 13.78 -2.36 8.49
N LEU A 29 12.46 -2.28 8.70
CA LEU A 29 11.88 -2.31 10.04
C LEU A 29 12.09 -3.64 10.76
N ALA A 30 12.13 -4.76 10.04
CA ALA A 30 12.41 -6.08 10.63
C ALA A 30 13.83 -6.20 11.22
N LYS A 31 14.74 -5.28 10.88
CA LYS A 31 16.05 -5.18 11.55
C LYS A 31 15.94 -4.56 12.96
N LEU A 32 14.84 -3.87 13.25
CA LEU A 32 14.63 -3.09 14.47
C LEU A 32 13.55 -3.66 15.39
N MET A 33 12.56 -4.35 14.81
CA MET A 33 11.37 -4.83 15.53
C MET A 33 10.72 -6.02 14.82
N GLU A 34 9.70 -6.62 15.45
CA GLU A 34 8.88 -7.63 14.80
C GLU A 34 7.94 -7.00 13.77
N VAL A 35 7.89 -7.59 12.58
CA VAL A 35 7.07 -7.12 11.46
C VAL A 35 6.24 -8.27 10.94
N GLU A 36 4.92 -8.10 10.95
CA GLU A 36 3.98 -8.99 10.29
C GLU A 36 3.39 -8.26 9.07
N VAL A 37 3.45 -8.87 7.90
CA VAL A 37 2.80 -8.35 6.70
C VAL A 37 1.61 -9.24 6.36
N ARG A 38 0.42 -8.67 6.37
CA ARG A 38 -0.80 -9.30 5.85
C ARG A 38 -1.10 -8.72 4.47
N SER A 39 -1.05 -9.55 3.47
CA SER A 39 -1.20 -9.11 2.09
C SER A 39 -2.20 -9.96 1.32
N PHE A 40 -2.71 -9.40 0.24
CA PHE A 40 -3.53 -10.14 -0.70
C PHE A 40 -2.66 -11.20 -1.40
N HIS A 41 -3.30 -12.18 -2.04
CA HIS A 41 -2.65 -13.37 -2.61
C HIS A 41 -2.15 -14.37 -1.55
N ASP A 42 -1.38 -15.38 -1.98
CA ASP A 42 -1.11 -16.60 -1.21
C ASP A 42 0.34 -16.72 -0.71
N GLN A 43 1.11 -15.65 -0.78
CA GLN A 43 2.50 -15.68 -0.32
C GLN A 43 2.60 -15.90 1.18
N HIS A 44 3.50 -16.80 1.56
CA HIS A 44 3.82 -17.05 2.96
C HIS A 44 5.32 -17.32 3.12
N TYR A 45 5.97 -16.56 3.99
CA TYR A 45 7.34 -16.83 4.41
C TYR A 45 7.71 -16.13 5.71
N GLU A 46 8.76 -16.63 6.34
CA GLU A 46 9.35 -16.06 7.54
C GLU A 46 10.86 -15.85 7.34
N LYS A 47 11.36 -14.71 7.78
CA LYS A 47 12.78 -14.38 7.75
C LYS A 47 13.16 -13.45 8.92
N GLY A 48 13.79 -14.02 9.94
CA GLY A 48 14.11 -13.26 11.16
C GLY A 48 12.85 -12.72 11.82
N ASN A 49 12.79 -11.41 12.00
CA ASN A 49 11.63 -10.73 12.59
C ASN A 49 10.52 -10.39 11.57
N LEU A 50 10.65 -10.81 10.33
CA LEU A 50 9.67 -10.57 9.27
C LEU A 50 8.85 -11.84 9.01
N VAL A 51 7.55 -11.73 9.21
CA VAL A 51 6.57 -12.77 8.86
C VAL A 51 5.62 -12.20 7.81
N VAL A 52 5.42 -12.93 6.72
CA VAL A 52 4.49 -12.55 5.64
C VAL A 52 3.40 -13.60 5.52
N ASN A 53 2.17 -13.14 5.64
CA ASN A 53 0.95 -13.94 5.56
C ASN A 53 0.05 -13.39 4.46
N GLY A 54 0.01 -14.05 3.33
CA GLY A 54 -0.90 -13.75 2.24
C GLY A 54 -2.22 -14.50 2.37
N LYS A 55 -3.27 -13.91 1.80
CA LYS A 55 -4.58 -14.55 1.71
C LYS A 55 -5.24 -14.29 0.37
N THR A 56 -5.68 -15.35 -0.26
CA THR A 56 -6.51 -15.28 -1.46
C THR A 56 -7.94 -15.65 -1.09
N PRO A 57 -8.92 -14.74 -1.30
CA PRO A 57 -10.32 -15.09 -1.07
C PRO A 57 -10.78 -16.16 -2.06
N ASP A 58 -11.72 -16.99 -1.63
CA ASP A 58 -12.37 -17.95 -2.50
C ASP A 58 -13.10 -17.20 -3.63
N ALA A 59 -12.68 -17.44 -4.87
CA ALA A 59 -13.27 -16.79 -6.05
C ALA A 59 -14.78 -17.08 -6.20
N SER A 60 -15.26 -18.18 -5.65
CA SER A 60 -16.69 -18.54 -5.68
C SER A 60 -17.57 -17.54 -4.94
N LEU A 61 -17.04 -16.84 -3.93
CA LEU A 61 -17.73 -15.80 -3.17
C LEU A 61 -18.18 -14.61 -4.04
N PHE A 62 -17.49 -14.40 -5.16
CA PHE A 62 -17.75 -13.28 -6.07
C PHE A 62 -18.43 -13.73 -7.37
N LYS A 63 -18.89 -14.99 -7.43
CA LYS A 63 -19.60 -15.52 -8.60
C LYS A 63 -20.91 -14.76 -8.82
N GLY A 64 -21.05 -14.16 -10.00
CA GLY A 64 -22.21 -13.32 -10.34
C GLY A 64 -22.11 -11.86 -9.88
N CYS A 65 -21.03 -11.48 -9.21
CA CYS A 65 -20.77 -10.09 -8.90
C CYS A 65 -20.41 -9.32 -10.18
N PRO A 66 -20.96 -8.10 -10.39
CA PRO A 66 -20.48 -7.20 -11.44
C PRO A 66 -18.98 -6.99 -11.36
N GLN A 67 -18.30 -7.01 -12.52
CA GLN A 67 -16.85 -6.95 -12.58
C GLN A 67 -16.27 -5.72 -11.88
N GLU A 68 -16.92 -4.57 -12.04
CA GLU A 68 -16.51 -3.31 -11.43
C GLU A 68 -16.60 -3.30 -9.89
N LEU A 69 -17.44 -4.16 -9.30
CA LEU A 69 -17.61 -4.28 -7.85
C LEU A 69 -16.70 -5.35 -7.22
N THR A 70 -16.12 -6.23 -8.03
CA THR A 70 -15.29 -7.33 -7.53
C THR A 70 -14.11 -6.83 -6.70
N SER A 71 -13.40 -5.82 -7.17
CA SER A 71 -12.23 -5.27 -6.47
C SER A 71 -12.57 -4.67 -5.10
N PRO A 72 -13.59 -3.78 -4.95
CA PRO A 72 -14.01 -3.30 -3.63
C PRO A 72 -14.47 -4.40 -2.69
N LEU A 73 -15.25 -5.36 -3.17
CA LEU A 73 -15.76 -6.45 -2.33
C LEU A 73 -14.64 -7.39 -1.86
N LYS A 74 -13.64 -7.67 -2.71
CA LYS A 74 -12.45 -8.41 -2.29
C LYS A 74 -11.68 -7.66 -1.20
N ALA A 75 -11.49 -6.35 -1.32
CA ALA A 75 -10.82 -5.56 -0.29
C ALA A 75 -11.54 -5.62 1.06
N PHE A 76 -12.88 -5.61 1.07
CA PHE A 76 -13.66 -5.81 2.30
C PHE A 76 -13.51 -7.22 2.86
N TYR A 77 -13.58 -8.24 2.01
CA TYR A 77 -13.41 -9.63 2.43
C TYR A 77 -12.04 -9.85 3.08
N ASP A 78 -10.97 -9.40 2.42
CA ASP A 78 -9.62 -9.53 2.95
C ASP A 78 -9.45 -8.72 4.24
N GLY A 79 -10.08 -7.55 4.33
CA GLY A 79 -10.10 -6.74 5.54
C GLY A 79 -10.76 -7.43 6.73
N LEU A 80 -11.91 -8.08 6.51
CA LEU A 80 -12.59 -8.90 7.52
C LEU A 80 -11.72 -10.09 7.95
N PHE A 81 -11.14 -10.77 6.98
CA PHE A 81 -10.31 -11.94 7.22
C PHE A 81 -9.06 -11.58 8.05
N PHE A 82 -8.31 -10.56 7.63
CA PHE A 82 -7.09 -10.12 8.33
C PHE A 82 -7.35 -9.64 9.75
N SER A 83 -8.52 -9.09 10.00
CA SER A 83 -8.90 -8.68 11.36
C SER A 83 -9.50 -9.82 12.17
N GLY A 84 -10.08 -10.83 11.52
CA GLY A 84 -10.71 -11.99 12.17
C GLY A 84 -9.73 -13.07 12.65
N GLU A 85 -8.54 -13.17 12.05
CA GLU A 85 -7.51 -14.15 12.44
C GLU A 85 -6.79 -13.81 13.76
N GLY A 86 -7.20 -12.75 14.43
CA GLY A 86 -6.54 -12.23 15.62
C GLY A 86 -5.39 -11.28 15.26
N VAL A 87 -5.23 -10.23 16.07
CA VAL A 87 -4.18 -9.23 15.91
C VAL A 87 -3.41 -9.12 17.20
N THR A 88 -2.11 -9.41 17.15
CA THR A 88 -1.19 -9.34 18.29
C THR A 88 -0.17 -8.20 18.15
N ALA A 89 -0.36 -7.34 17.15
CA ALA A 89 0.52 -6.21 16.91
C ALA A 89 0.22 -5.04 17.85
N ASP A 90 1.24 -4.23 18.10
CA ASP A 90 1.11 -2.98 18.88
C ASP A 90 0.59 -1.82 18.00
N VAL A 91 0.76 -1.92 16.68
CA VAL A 91 0.36 -0.92 15.68
C VAL A 91 -0.07 -1.61 14.38
N VAL A 92 -1.15 -1.13 13.77
CA VAL A 92 -1.50 -1.49 12.39
C VAL A 92 -1.12 -0.35 11.44
N HIS A 93 -0.43 -0.69 10.35
CA HIS A 93 0.03 0.25 9.34
C HIS A 93 -0.50 -0.16 7.96
N CYS A 94 -1.36 0.67 7.38
CA CYS A 94 -2.04 0.39 6.13
C CYS A 94 -1.45 1.18 4.95
N HIS A 95 -1.36 0.51 3.80
CA HIS A 95 -0.91 1.08 2.55
C HIS A 95 -1.98 0.88 1.47
N THR A 96 -2.39 1.97 0.83
CA THR A 96 -3.48 2.05 -0.16
C THR A 96 -4.87 1.76 0.42
N TRP A 97 -5.91 2.27 -0.26
CA TRP A 97 -7.30 2.14 0.21
C TRP A 97 -7.76 0.67 0.35
N TYR A 98 -7.16 -0.26 -0.39
CA TYR A 98 -7.48 -1.69 -0.30
C TYR A 98 -7.28 -2.25 1.11
N ALA A 99 -6.27 -1.74 1.82
CA ALA A 99 -5.93 -2.17 3.18
C ALA A 99 -6.66 -1.40 4.28
N HIS A 100 -7.25 -0.26 3.95
CA HIS A 100 -7.78 0.68 4.94
C HIS A 100 -8.90 0.07 5.78
N PHE A 101 -9.76 -0.78 5.18
CA PHE A 101 -10.84 -1.43 5.93
C PHE A 101 -10.31 -2.36 7.02
N ALA A 102 -9.24 -3.13 6.73
CA ALA A 102 -8.58 -3.94 7.74
C ALA A 102 -8.01 -3.08 8.88
N GLY A 103 -7.40 -1.92 8.55
CA GLY A 103 -6.87 -1.00 9.56
C GLY A 103 -7.95 -0.41 10.47
N ILE A 104 -9.09 -0.02 9.89
CA ILE A 104 -10.26 0.45 10.65
C ILE A 104 -10.72 -0.63 11.62
N LEU A 105 -10.90 -1.87 11.15
CA LEU A 105 -11.33 -2.99 11.97
C LEU A 105 -10.30 -3.32 13.07
N ALA A 106 -9.01 -3.36 12.74
CA ALA A 106 -7.96 -3.62 13.72
C ALA A 106 -7.97 -2.58 14.84
N LYS A 107 -8.10 -1.29 14.49
CA LYS A 107 -8.23 -0.21 15.50
C LYS A 107 -9.47 -0.39 16.37
N MET A 108 -10.63 -0.68 15.76
CA MET A 108 -11.89 -0.77 16.49
C MET A 108 -11.99 -2.02 17.38
N LEU A 109 -11.54 -3.18 16.88
CA LEU A 109 -11.70 -4.46 17.55
C LEU A 109 -10.62 -4.72 18.61
N TYR A 110 -9.39 -4.24 18.37
CA TYR A 110 -8.24 -4.53 19.23
C TYR A 110 -7.71 -3.29 19.97
N GLY A 111 -8.23 -2.10 19.67
CA GLY A 111 -7.81 -0.87 20.32
C GLY A 111 -6.39 -0.42 20.00
N ILE A 112 -5.78 -0.96 18.94
CA ILE A 112 -4.41 -0.60 18.54
C ILE A 112 -4.39 0.64 17.64
N PRO A 113 -3.31 1.45 17.70
CA PRO A 113 -3.15 2.61 16.82
C PRO A 113 -3.14 2.24 15.34
N LEU A 114 -3.79 3.09 14.53
CA LEU A 114 -3.81 3.01 13.07
C LEU A 114 -2.87 4.06 12.48
N VAL A 115 -1.90 3.60 11.69
CA VAL A 115 -1.05 4.43 10.82
C VAL A 115 -1.45 4.20 9.38
N VAL A 116 -1.54 5.28 8.60
CA VAL A 116 -1.86 5.20 7.17
C VAL A 116 -0.78 5.92 6.36
N THR A 117 -0.14 5.22 5.41
CA THR A 117 0.74 5.87 4.43
C THR A 117 -0.04 6.16 3.14
N VAL A 118 -0.03 7.43 2.75
CA VAL A 118 -0.70 7.94 1.55
C VAL A 118 0.28 7.96 0.38
N HIS A 119 0.06 7.05 -0.58
CA HIS A 119 0.79 7.00 -1.85
C HIS A 119 0.03 7.73 -2.97
N SER A 120 -1.29 7.75 -2.90
CA SER A 120 -2.21 8.47 -3.79
C SER A 120 -3.56 8.61 -3.08
N LEU A 121 -4.38 9.54 -3.54
CA LEU A 121 -5.71 9.79 -2.99
C LEU A 121 -6.79 9.52 -4.04
N GLU A 122 -7.85 8.83 -3.66
CA GLU A 122 -8.97 8.51 -4.56
C GLU A 122 -9.63 9.78 -5.15
N PRO A 123 -9.87 10.88 -4.40
CA PRO A 123 -10.43 12.10 -4.99
C PRO A 123 -9.57 12.74 -6.10
N LEU A 124 -8.28 12.46 -6.15
CA LEU A 124 -7.38 12.92 -7.22
C LEU A 124 -7.33 11.97 -8.42
N ARG A 125 -8.15 10.93 -8.40
CA ARG A 125 -8.21 9.88 -9.44
C ARG A 125 -9.66 9.70 -9.96
N PRO A 126 -10.34 10.77 -10.39
CA PRO A 126 -11.77 10.74 -10.75
C PRO A 126 -12.07 9.79 -11.93
N TRP A 127 -11.07 9.52 -12.81
CA TRP A 127 -11.19 8.54 -13.88
C TRP A 127 -11.44 7.11 -13.41
N LYS A 128 -11.12 6.79 -12.15
CA LYS A 128 -11.44 5.49 -11.56
C LYS A 128 -12.94 5.23 -11.46
N ARG A 129 -13.76 6.26 -11.47
CA ARG A 129 -15.22 6.10 -11.51
C ARG A 129 -15.67 5.40 -12.78
N GLU A 130 -15.00 5.63 -13.90
CA GLU A 130 -15.28 4.92 -15.17
C GLU A 130 -14.89 3.45 -15.09
N GLN A 131 -13.85 3.12 -14.31
CA GLN A 131 -13.34 1.75 -14.14
C GLN A 131 -14.10 0.95 -13.09
N LEU A 132 -14.50 1.58 -12.01
CA LEU A 132 -15.07 0.94 -10.82
C LEU A 132 -16.57 1.23 -10.63
N GLY A 133 -17.17 2.07 -11.48
CA GLY A 133 -18.55 2.49 -11.31
C GLY A 133 -18.81 2.99 -9.88
N ARG A 134 -19.85 2.46 -9.22
CA ARG A 134 -20.15 2.77 -7.82
C ARG A 134 -19.15 2.18 -6.82
N GLY A 135 -18.29 1.27 -7.22
CA GLY A 135 -17.16 0.81 -6.41
C GLY A 135 -16.20 1.93 -6.04
N TYR A 136 -16.12 2.98 -6.87
CA TYR A 136 -15.36 4.20 -6.54
C TYR A 136 -15.91 4.95 -5.33
N ASP A 137 -17.23 4.95 -5.11
CA ASP A 137 -17.82 5.57 -3.92
C ASP A 137 -17.41 4.81 -2.65
N VAL A 138 -17.29 3.48 -2.76
CA VAL A 138 -16.82 2.61 -1.67
C VAL A 138 -15.35 2.86 -1.37
N SER A 139 -14.46 2.88 -2.37
CA SER A 139 -13.03 3.13 -2.15
C SER A 139 -12.78 4.51 -1.55
N SER A 140 -13.49 5.54 -2.03
CA SER A 140 -13.41 6.91 -1.52
C SER A 140 -13.91 7.02 -0.07
N TRP A 141 -15.01 6.32 0.26
CA TRP A 141 -15.54 6.30 1.62
C TRP A 141 -14.58 5.62 2.60
N VAL A 142 -14.03 4.47 2.23
CA VAL A 142 -13.06 3.72 3.07
C VAL A 142 -11.80 4.53 3.27
N GLU A 143 -11.25 5.13 2.20
CA GLU A 143 -10.05 5.96 2.31
C GLU A 143 -10.26 7.13 3.26
N LYS A 144 -11.35 7.89 3.05
CA LYS A 144 -11.71 9.02 3.92
C LYS A 144 -11.85 8.57 5.38
N THR A 145 -12.58 7.48 5.62
CA THR A 145 -12.83 6.99 6.98
C THR A 145 -11.52 6.58 7.67
N ALA A 146 -10.65 5.86 6.98
CA ALA A 146 -9.36 5.44 7.54
C ALA A 146 -8.46 6.63 7.87
N LEU A 147 -8.38 7.61 6.97
CA LEU A 147 -7.57 8.81 7.17
C LEU A 147 -8.08 9.66 8.34
N GLU A 148 -9.40 9.86 8.46
CA GLU A 148 -10.00 10.60 9.58
C GLU A 148 -9.86 9.85 10.92
N MET A 149 -9.85 8.51 10.91
CA MET A 149 -9.68 7.67 12.10
C MET A 149 -8.22 7.41 12.47
N ALA A 150 -7.27 7.65 11.58
CA ALA A 150 -5.87 7.37 11.81
C ALA A 150 -5.31 8.16 13.01
N ASP A 151 -4.44 7.51 13.78
CA ASP A 151 -3.66 8.16 14.84
C ASP A 151 -2.47 8.91 14.25
N SER A 152 -1.94 8.42 13.13
CA SER A 152 -0.90 9.10 12.33
C SER A 152 -1.10 8.83 10.84
N VAL A 153 -0.88 9.87 10.03
CA VAL A 153 -0.90 9.81 8.58
C VAL A 153 0.49 10.16 8.06
N ILE A 154 1.06 9.29 7.24
CA ILE A 154 2.34 9.51 6.58
C ILE A 154 2.08 9.94 5.15
N ALA A 155 2.47 11.15 4.79
CA ALA A 155 2.48 11.66 3.43
C ALA A 155 3.86 11.45 2.81
N VAL A 156 3.91 10.89 1.60
CA VAL A 156 5.20 10.60 0.92
C VAL A 156 5.86 11.83 0.29
N SER A 157 5.20 12.98 0.34
CA SER A 157 5.74 14.27 -0.13
C SER A 157 5.00 15.45 0.50
N GLN A 158 5.56 16.66 0.36
CA GLN A 158 4.88 17.88 0.79
C GLN A 158 3.53 18.05 0.04
N SER A 159 3.54 17.87 -1.28
CA SER A 159 2.30 17.97 -2.07
C SER A 159 1.23 16.96 -1.64
N THR A 160 1.63 15.75 -1.27
CA THR A 160 0.69 14.75 -0.73
C THR A 160 0.10 15.21 0.62
N LYS A 161 0.93 15.80 1.51
CA LYS A 161 0.42 16.37 2.77
C LYS A 161 -0.58 17.50 2.52
N ASP A 162 -0.26 18.40 1.61
CA ASP A 162 -1.14 19.53 1.28
C ASP A 162 -2.47 19.03 0.70
N ASP A 163 -2.43 18.02 -0.16
CA ASP A 163 -3.63 17.38 -0.72
C ASP A 163 -4.47 16.67 0.36
N VAL A 164 -3.85 15.95 1.28
CA VAL A 164 -4.55 15.31 2.41
C VAL A 164 -5.30 16.35 3.22
N LEU A 165 -4.65 17.43 3.63
CA LEU A 165 -5.25 18.45 4.47
C LEU A 165 -6.33 19.26 3.73
N ARG A 166 -6.16 19.47 2.42
CA ARG A 166 -7.14 20.15 1.58
C ARG A 166 -8.40 19.32 1.35
N LEU A 167 -8.24 18.02 1.08
CA LEU A 167 -9.34 17.12 0.73
C LEU A 167 -10.07 16.56 1.94
N PHE A 168 -9.38 16.43 3.07
CA PHE A 168 -9.93 15.87 4.31
C PHE A 168 -9.75 16.87 5.48
N PRO A 169 -10.50 17.99 5.50
CA PRO A 169 -10.28 19.08 6.45
C PRO A 169 -10.59 18.73 7.92
N LYS A 170 -11.11 17.53 8.18
CA LYS A 170 -11.30 17.03 9.56
C LYS A 170 -10.04 16.42 10.15
N ILE A 171 -9.01 16.18 9.35
CA ILE A 171 -7.75 15.61 9.84
C ILE A 171 -6.96 16.72 10.53
N ASP A 172 -6.56 16.47 11.77
CA ASP A 172 -5.64 17.35 12.49
C ASP A 172 -4.27 17.39 11.77
N PRO A 173 -3.80 18.56 11.34
CA PRO A 173 -2.50 18.71 10.68
C PRO A 173 -1.32 18.16 11.50
N ALA A 174 -1.42 18.12 12.82
CA ALA A 174 -0.40 17.57 13.70
C ALA A 174 -0.25 16.05 13.55
N LYS A 175 -1.28 15.35 13.06
CA LYS A 175 -1.22 13.91 12.78
C LYS A 175 -0.57 13.58 11.43
N VAL A 176 -0.33 14.57 10.56
CA VAL A 176 0.19 14.35 9.21
C VAL A 176 1.68 14.68 9.15
N SER A 177 2.49 13.63 9.05
CA SER A 177 3.95 13.72 8.92
C SER A 177 4.39 13.47 7.48
N ILE A 178 5.50 14.10 7.06
CA ILE A 178 6.11 13.83 5.76
C ILE A 178 7.25 12.85 5.98
N ILE A 179 7.18 11.71 5.31
CA ILE A 179 8.28 10.74 5.25
C ILE A 179 8.45 10.34 3.77
N TYR A 180 9.52 10.81 3.15
CA TYR A 180 9.81 10.52 1.75
C TYR A 180 10.14 9.03 1.55
N ASN A 181 9.78 8.51 0.37
CA ASN A 181 10.24 7.18 -0.01
C ASN A 181 11.77 7.14 -0.12
N GLY A 182 12.35 6.10 0.43
CA GLY A 182 13.78 5.83 0.32
C GLY A 182 14.13 4.96 -0.89
N ILE A 183 15.42 4.87 -1.17
CA ILE A 183 15.97 3.98 -2.18
C ILE A 183 17.27 3.35 -1.65
N ASP A 184 17.55 2.10 -1.98
CA ASP A 184 18.82 1.48 -1.68
C ASP A 184 19.89 1.94 -2.67
N VAL A 185 20.73 2.87 -2.25
CA VAL A 185 21.82 3.43 -3.06
C VAL A 185 22.90 2.41 -3.41
N ASN A 186 22.96 1.27 -2.71
CA ASN A 186 23.88 0.19 -3.05
C ASN A 186 23.37 -0.67 -4.19
N GLN A 187 22.05 -0.79 -4.32
CA GLN A 187 21.40 -1.50 -5.42
C GLN A 187 21.36 -0.65 -6.70
N TYR A 188 21.12 0.66 -6.56
CA TYR A 188 21.02 1.60 -7.68
C TYR A 188 22.31 2.39 -7.82
N LYS A 189 23.31 1.76 -8.47
CA LYS A 189 24.60 2.37 -8.77
C LYS A 189 24.69 2.74 -10.22
N GLU A 190 25.45 3.79 -10.51
CA GLU A 190 25.88 4.06 -11.88
C GLU A 190 26.68 2.87 -12.42
N THR A 191 26.29 2.35 -13.56
CA THR A 191 26.99 1.27 -14.26
C THR A 191 27.21 1.68 -15.71
N ASN A 192 28.44 1.48 -16.20
CA ASN A 192 28.79 1.68 -17.60
C ASN A 192 28.62 0.37 -18.39
N ASP A 193 27.40 -0.21 -18.33
CA ASP A 193 27.10 -1.46 -19.00
C ASP A 193 26.59 -1.20 -20.43
N ALA A 194 27.52 -1.13 -21.38
CA ALA A 194 27.22 -0.96 -22.78
C ALA A 194 26.40 -2.14 -23.37
N GLU A 195 26.49 -3.34 -22.78
CA GLU A 195 25.75 -4.51 -23.26
C GLU A 195 24.24 -4.35 -23.03
N VAL A 196 23.86 -3.74 -21.90
CA VAL A 196 22.44 -3.44 -21.63
C VAL A 196 21.88 -2.47 -22.65
N LEU A 197 22.61 -1.40 -22.98
CA LEU A 197 22.18 -0.44 -24.00
C LEU A 197 22.04 -1.10 -25.38
N ASN A 198 23.02 -1.90 -25.76
CA ASN A 198 22.99 -2.63 -27.04
C ASN A 198 21.81 -3.61 -27.12
N LYS A 199 21.50 -4.32 -26.03
CA LYS A 199 20.36 -5.25 -25.96
C LYS A 199 19.03 -4.57 -26.29
N TYR A 200 18.89 -3.30 -25.94
CA TYR A 200 17.67 -2.51 -26.22
C TYR A 200 17.81 -1.60 -27.46
N GLY A 201 18.87 -1.74 -28.24
CA GLY A 201 19.11 -0.94 -29.44
C GLY A 201 19.40 0.53 -29.17
N ILE A 202 19.83 0.85 -27.95
CA ILE A 202 20.14 2.22 -27.53
C ILE A 202 21.62 2.51 -27.85
N ARG A 203 21.87 3.57 -28.58
CA ARG A 203 23.24 3.98 -28.93
C ARG A 203 23.92 4.68 -27.76
N ALA A 204 25.02 4.13 -27.27
CA ALA A 204 25.79 4.69 -26.14
C ALA A 204 26.47 6.04 -26.49
N ASP A 205 26.66 6.33 -27.78
CA ASP A 205 27.26 7.58 -28.27
C ASP A 205 26.27 8.76 -28.41
N LYS A 206 24.99 8.53 -28.09
CA LYS A 206 23.96 9.57 -28.17
C LYS A 206 23.26 9.76 -26.81
N PRO A 207 22.94 10.99 -26.44
CA PRO A 207 22.09 11.22 -25.26
C PRO A 207 20.70 10.69 -25.52
N TYR A 208 20.07 10.12 -24.47
CA TYR A 208 18.68 9.64 -24.50
C TYR A 208 17.94 10.08 -23.24
N VAL A 209 16.62 10.16 -23.34
CA VAL A 209 15.71 10.38 -22.21
C VAL A 209 15.04 9.05 -21.90
N LEU A 210 15.24 8.56 -20.68
CA LEU A 210 14.61 7.34 -20.20
C LEU A 210 13.41 7.69 -19.34
N PHE A 211 12.23 7.16 -19.69
CA PHE A 211 11.07 7.12 -18.81
C PHE A 211 10.92 5.71 -18.25
N VAL A 212 10.86 5.61 -16.92
CA VAL A 212 10.58 4.36 -16.22
C VAL A 212 9.31 4.54 -15.42
N GLY A 213 8.26 3.84 -15.82
CA GLY A 213 6.96 3.95 -15.17
C GLY A 213 5.89 3.14 -15.90
N ARG A 214 4.69 3.12 -15.31
CA ARG A 214 3.51 2.55 -15.96
C ARG A 214 2.87 3.59 -16.86
N MET A 215 2.57 3.20 -18.10
CA MET A 215 1.72 3.96 -19.02
C MET A 215 0.25 3.57 -18.83
#